data_ff4dee27a3b9baa228f25adda09b925c
#
_entry.id   ff4dee27a3b9baa228f25adda09b925c
#
_cell.length_a   1.000
_cell.length_b   1.000
_cell.length_c   1.000
_cell.angle_alpha   90.00
_cell.angle_beta   90.00
_cell.angle_gamma   90.00
#
_symmetry.space_group_name_H-M   'P 1'
#
loop_
_entity.id
_entity.type
_entity.pdbx_description
1 polymer ?
#
loop_
_entity_poly.entity_id
_entity_poly.type
_entity_poly.pdbx_seq_one_letter_code
_entity_poly.pdbx_strand_id
1 'polypeptide(L)'
;MDWLRRLNEAITYIEDNLDGTIDYAQAAQKACCSAYHFQRMFSYMAEVPLSEYIRNRRLSRAAVDLQNGGDKVINVAVKYGYDSPTAFTRAFQAFHGVTPTAAREKGVTLKAYPAIAFQVQIKGASVMDYKLVDKEAFRIVGYKLPTSMENGNCYAQIPQFWNETASSGGIARLGPLIDGDPHGMLGVSVCCEPMTETSRFDYYIAAPTSQPVPEGMEAFTVPAATWAVFTCVGPMPGAIQEMQKRIATEWLPTSGYEFGNAPDIEAYFDEDGTKPDVRSEIWVPVVKKA
;
A
#
# COMPACT_ATOMS: atom_id res chain seq x y z
N MET A 1 -10.95 9.03 18.53
CA MET A 1 -9.61 9.65 18.80
C MET A 1 -8.48 8.63 19.03
N ASP A 2 -8.80 7.38 19.30
CA ASP A 2 -7.80 6.34 19.56
C ASP A 2 -6.99 5.93 18.29
N TRP A 3 -7.65 5.84 17.14
CA TRP A 3 -7.01 5.46 15.88
C TRP A 3 -5.88 6.40 15.44
N LEU A 4 -6.10 7.72 15.48
CA LEU A 4 -5.08 8.70 15.11
C LEU A 4 -3.86 8.65 16.05
N ARG A 5 -4.09 8.44 17.34
CA ARG A 5 -3.04 8.24 18.32
C ARG A 5 -2.21 6.99 17.98
N ARG A 6 -2.88 5.86 17.72
CA ARG A 6 -2.23 4.59 17.36
C ARG A 6 -1.40 4.72 16.07
N LEU A 7 -1.93 5.43 15.06
CA LEU A 7 -1.19 5.69 13.83
C LEU A 7 0.07 6.52 14.08
N ASN A 8 -0.04 7.58 14.90
CA ASN A 8 1.12 8.38 15.28
C ASN A 8 2.11 7.60 16.17
N GLU A 9 1.66 6.68 17.00
CA GLU A 9 2.53 5.76 17.75
C GLU A 9 3.33 4.84 16.81
N ALA A 10 2.71 4.37 15.71
CA ALA A 10 3.42 3.61 14.69
C ALA A 10 4.50 4.46 14.00
N ILE A 11 4.21 5.73 13.68
CA ILE A 11 5.20 6.65 13.13
C ILE A 11 6.31 6.95 14.12
N THR A 12 5.98 7.18 15.39
CA THR A 12 6.98 7.37 16.45
C THR A 12 7.92 6.17 16.55
N TYR A 13 7.37 4.95 16.54
CA TYR A 13 8.18 3.73 16.50
C TYR A 13 9.15 3.69 15.31
N ILE A 14 8.69 4.06 14.12
CA ILE A 14 9.55 4.13 12.93
C ILE A 14 10.66 5.18 13.11
N GLU A 15 10.32 6.36 13.61
CA GLU A 15 11.29 7.44 13.86
C GLU A 15 12.35 7.07 14.91
N ASP A 16 11.95 6.34 15.95
CA ASP A 16 12.85 5.88 17.02
C ASP A 16 13.80 4.77 16.53
N ASN A 17 13.49 4.08 15.43
CA ASN A 17 14.27 2.96 14.89
C ASN A 17 14.91 3.26 13.52
N LEU A 18 15.03 4.53 13.12
CA LEU A 18 15.62 4.89 11.83
C LEU A 18 17.09 4.51 11.69
N ASP A 19 17.83 4.43 12.79
CA ASP A 19 19.25 4.03 12.86
C ASP A 19 19.45 2.51 13.06
N GLY A 20 18.41 1.71 12.80
CA GLY A 20 18.45 0.27 12.94
C GLY A 20 17.51 -0.42 11.94
N THR A 21 17.10 -1.64 12.30
CA THR A 21 16.11 -2.40 11.55
C THR A 21 14.72 -1.98 11.99
N ILE A 22 13.87 -1.60 11.05
CA ILE A 22 12.47 -1.27 11.30
C ILE A 22 11.64 -2.53 11.03
N ASP A 23 10.96 -3.03 12.06
CA ASP A 23 10.00 -4.11 11.92
C ASP A 23 8.63 -3.54 11.55
N TYR A 24 8.23 -3.72 10.30
CA TYR A 24 6.95 -3.23 9.79
C TYR A 24 5.74 -3.90 10.45
N ALA A 25 5.89 -5.14 10.91
CA ALA A 25 4.83 -5.81 11.64
C ALA A 25 4.61 -5.17 13.02
N GLN A 26 5.67 -4.80 13.73
CA GLN A 26 5.57 -4.06 14.99
C GLN A 26 4.97 -2.66 14.80
N ALA A 27 5.36 -1.94 13.75
CA ALA A 27 4.75 -0.65 13.42
C ALA A 27 3.24 -0.81 13.16
N ALA A 28 2.86 -1.79 12.34
CA ALA A 28 1.46 -2.08 12.01
C ALA A 28 0.65 -2.53 13.22
N GLN A 29 1.24 -3.32 14.13
CA GLN A 29 0.59 -3.73 15.37
C GLN A 29 0.20 -2.53 16.25
N LYS A 30 1.04 -1.49 16.31
CA LYS A 30 0.69 -0.23 17.01
C LYS A 30 -0.50 0.47 16.36
N ALA A 31 -0.61 0.39 15.02
CA ALA A 31 -1.75 0.91 14.27
C ALA A 31 -2.97 -0.05 14.26
N CYS A 32 -2.88 -1.23 14.92
CA CYS A 32 -3.92 -2.27 14.96
C CYS A 32 -4.36 -2.74 13.58
N CYS A 33 -3.41 -2.99 12.69
CA CYS A 33 -3.66 -3.53 11.35
C CYS A 33 -2.48 -4.39 10.87
N SER A 34 -2.63 -5.07 9.73
CA SER A 34 -1.52 -5.81 9.11
C SER A 34 -0.47 -4.84 8.53
N ALA A 35 0.75 -5.32 8.34
CA ALA A 35 1.83 -4.53 7.74
C ALA A 35 1.46 -4.02 6.34
N TYR A 36 0.71 -4.80 5.56
CA TYR A 36 0.18 -4.41 4.26
C TYR A 36 -0.79 -3.23 4.37
N HIS A 37 -1.81 -3.34 5.21
CA HIS A 37 -2.79 -2.29 5.40
C HIS A 37 -2.16 -1.01 5.98
N PHE A 38 -1.20 -1.14 6.90
CA PHE A 38 -0.47 0.01 7.44
C PHE A 38 0.29 0.77 6.35
N GLN A 39 1.06 0.08 5.50
CA GLN A 39 1.81 0.71 4.42
C GLN A 39 0.88 1.35 3.39
N ARG A 40 -0.20 0.68 3.05
CA ARG A 40 -1.20 1.18 2.10
C ARG A 40 -1.91 2.42 2.63
N MET A 41 -2.38 2.37 3.87
CA MET A 41 -3.00 3.50 4.57
C MET A 41 -2.01 4.68 4.70
N PHE A 42 -0.76 4.40 5.09
CA PHE A 42 0.29 5.42 5.13
C PHE A 42 0.46 6.10 3.78
N SER A 43 0.55 5.33 2.70
CA SER A 43 0.74 5.88 1.34
C SER A 43 -0.43 6.75 0.89
N TYR A 44 -1.67 6.39 1.23
CA TYR A 44 -2.83 7.23 0.93
C TYR A 44 -2.87 8.54 1.72
N MET A 45 -2.39 8.52 2.95
CA MET A 45 -2.40 9.70 3.83
C MET A 45 -1.21 10.62 3.61
N ALA A 46 -0.02 10.05 3.39
CA ALA A 46 1.23 10.78 3.23
C ALA A 46 1.54 11.11 1.75
N GLU A 47 0.80 10.52 0.80
CA GLU A 47 0.99 10.62 -0.65
C GLU A 47 2.38 10.17 -1.13
N VAL A 48 3.08 9.41 -0.30
CA VAL A 48 4.37 8.77 -0.60
C VAL A 48 4.42 7.37 0.00
N PRO A 49 5.12 6.40 -0.61
CA PRO A 49 5.34 5.08 -0.01
C PRO A 49 6.06 5.17 1.34
N LEU A 50 5.72 4.29 2.28
CA LEU A 50 6.37 4.24 3.60
C LEU A 50 7.89 4.02 3.49
N SER A 51 8.33 3.16 2.59
CA SER A 51 9.75 2.90 2.33
C SER A 51 10.49 4.14 1.82
N GLU A 52 9.84 4.97 1.01
CA GLU A 52 10.40 6.24 0.56
C GLU A 52 10.49 7.25 1.70
N TYR A 53 9.44 7.34 2.53
CA TYR A 53 9.47 8.15 3.75
C TYR A 53 10.66 7.79 4.63
N ILE A 54 10.81 6.50 4.98
CA ILE A 54 11.90 6.00 5.83
C ILE A 54 13.26 6.33 5.20
N ARG A 55 13.43 6.08 3.90
CA ARG A 55 14.68 6.41 3.19
C ARG A 55 15.03 7.89 3.29
N ASN A 56 14.08 8.78 3.04
CA ASN A 56 14.31 10.22 3.06
C ASN A 56 14.59 10.73 4.49
N ARG A 57 13.92 10.13 5.50
CA ARG A 57 14.20 10.41 6.92
C ARG A 57 15.60 9.97 7.32
N ARG A 58 16.02 8.75 6.94
CA ARG A 58 17.37 8.21 7.18
C ARG A 58 18.45 9.10 6.56
N LEU A 59 18.26 9.53 5.31
CA LEU A 59 19.20 10.43 4.64
C LEU A 59 19.29 11.79 5.33
N SER A 60 18.17 12.34 5.77
CA SER A 60 18.14 13.60 6.53
C SER A 60 18.88 13.49 7.87
N ARG A 61 18.70 12.40 8.62
CA ARG A 61 19.43 12.16 9.89
C ARG A 61 20.91 11.88 9.65
N ALA A 62 21.22 11.12 8.59
CA ALA A 62 22.62 10.87 8.20
C ALA A 62 23.37 12.17 7.89
N ALA A 63 22.72 13.16 7.29
CA ALA A 63 23.31 14.47 7.02
C ALA A 63 23.68 15.20 8.31
N VAL A 64 22.84 15.15 9.33
CA VAL A 64 23.11 15.73 10.66
C VAL A 64 24.29 15.04 11.33
N ASP A 65 24.35 13.70 11.27
CA ASP A 65 25.47 12.94 11.84
C ASP A 65 26.81 13.27 11.13
N LEU A 66 26.76 13.42 9.80
CA LEU A 66 27.95 13.79 9.01
C LEU A 66 28.46 15.19 9.33
N GLN A 67 27.56 16.14 9.62
CA GLN A 67 27.95 17.51 10.00
C GLN A 67 28.47 17.62 11.44
N ASN A 68 27.88 16.84 12.36
CA ASN A 68 28.17 16.95 13.78
C ASN A 68 29.23 15.97 14.29
N GLY A 69 29.51 14.89 13.55
CA GLY A 69 30.30 13.78 14.02
C GLY A 69 31.62 13.58 13.30
N GLY A 70 32.55 12.89 14.00
CA GLY A 70 33.80 12.38 13.45
C GLY A 70 33.68 11.00 12.78
N ASP A 71 32.49 10.41 12.73
CA ASP A 71 32.27 9.08 12.19
C ASP A 71 32.64 8.96 10.72
N LYS A 72 33.28 7.85 10.33
CA LYS A 72 33.55 7.60 8.91
C LYS A 72 32.23 7.47 8.14
N VAL A 73 32.21 7.89 6.87
CA VAL A 73 31.04 7.78 5.99
C VAL A 73 30.48 6.35 5.95
N ILE A 74 31.37 5.35 6.00
CA ILE A 74 30.96 3.94 6.02
C ILE A 74 30.15 3.59 7.29
N ASN A 75 30.52 4.12 8.44
CA ASN A 75 29.80 3.86 9.70
C ASN A 75 28.42 4.51 9.68
N VAL A 76 28.33 5.73 9.14
CA VAL A 76 27.04 6.41 8.95
C VAL A 76 26.15 5.63 7.96
N ALA A 77 26.73 5.11 6.87
CA ALA A 77 26.00 4.29 5.91
C ALA A 77 25.38 3.04 6.58
N VAL A 78 26.20 2.29 7.32
CA VAL A 78 25.74 1.08 8.05
C VAL A 78 24.66 1.43 9.09
N LYS A 79 24.87 2.51 9.86
CA LYS A 79 23.92 3.00 10.87
C LYS A 79 22.53 3.22 10.27
N TYR A 80 22.44 3.72 9.07
CA TYR A 80 21.19 4.01 8.38
C TYR A 80 20.74 2.91 7.40
N GLY A 81 21.25 1.67 7.57
CA GLY A 81 20.75 0.47 6.90
C GLY A 81 21.21 0.32 5.45
N TYR A 82 22.38 0.87 5.08
CA TYR A 82 22.96 0.66 3.78
C TYR A 82 24.06 -0.40 3.82
N ASP A 83 23.92 -1.46 3.04
CA ASP A 83 24.88 -2.56 2.95
C ASP A 83 26.18 -2.17 2.23
N SER A 84 26.18 -1.07 1.47
CA SER A 84 27.39 -0.60 0.80
C SER A 84 27.55 0.93 0.83
N PRO A 85 28.78 1.43 1.01
CA PRO A 85 29.06 2.86 0.93
C PRO A 85 28.70 3.48 -0.43
N THR A 86 28.77 2.70 -1.50
CA THR A 86 28.43 3.15 -2.86
C THR A 86 26.92 3.38 -2.98
N ALA A 87 26.09 2.46 -2.48
CA ALA A 87 24.63 2.62 -2.48
C ALA A 87 24.23 3.83 -1.63
N PHE A 88 24.82 3.99 -0.44
CA PHE A 88 24.61 5.16 0.41
C PHE A 88 24.99 6.46 -0.29
N THR A 89 26.21 6.54 -0.86
CA THR A 89 26.68 7.74 -1.55
C THR A 89 25.76 8.14 -2.69
N ARG A 90 25.31 7.17 -3.49
CA ARG A 90 24.37 7.42 -4.60
C ARG A 90 23.02 7.95 -4.09
N ALA A 91 22.43 7.29 -3.08
CA ALA A 91 21.16 7.73 -2.49
C ALA A 91 21.28 9.11 -1.82
N PHE A 92 22.36 9.34 -1.08
CA PHE A 92 22.61 10.60 -0.40
C PHE A 92 22.80 11.75 -1.41
N GLN A 93 23.56 11.53 -2.47
CA GLN A 93 23.77 12.54 -3.52
C GLN A 93 22.48 12.79 -4.31
N ALA A 94 21.69 11.77 -4.60
CA ALA A 94 20.39 11.94 -5.25
C ALA A 94 19.43 12.79 -4.40
N PHE A 95 19.45 12.62 -3.08
CA PHE A 95 18.58 13.35 -2.17
C PHE A 95 19.10 14.76 -1.87
N HIS A 96 20.37 14.92 -1.44
CA HIS A 96 20.93 16.20 -1.00
C HIS A 96 21.56 17.04 -2.11
N GLY A 97 21.89 16.43 -3.27
CA GLY A 97 22.61 17.09 -4.36
C GLY A 97 24.12 17.13 -4.18
N VAL A 98 24.64 16.67 -3.04
CA VAL A 98 26.08 16.66 -2.70
C VAL A 98 26.49 15.29 -2.16
N THR A 99 27.80 14.98 -2.22
CA THR A 99 28.31 13.72 -1.67
C THR A 99 28.33 13.74 -0.13
N PRO A 100 28.31 12.57 0.55
CA PRO A 100 28.43 12.50 2.01
C PRO A 100 29.71 13.15 2.56
N THR A 101 30.79 13.10 1.80
CA THR A 101 32.06 13.76 2.19
C THR A 101 31.98 15.28 2.10
N ALA A 102 31.39 15.81 1.03
CA ALA A 102 31.16 17.25 0.87
C ALA A 102 30.16 17.80 1.92
N ALA A 103 29.18 16.98 2.34
CA ALA A 103 28.22 17.38 3.37
C ALA A 103 28.83 17.72 4.74
N ARG A 104 30.11 17.34 4.99
CA ARG A 104 30.84 17.64 6.21
C ARG A 104 31.37 19.08 6.24
N GLU A 105 31.48 19.71 5.09
CA GLU A 105 32.01 21.07 4.99
C GLU A 105 31.01 22.09 5.56
N LYS A 106 31.52 23.05 6.31
CA LYS A 106 30.69 24.12 6.87
C LYS A 106 30.07 24.97 5.76
N GLY A 107 28.78 25.26 5.90
CA GLY A 107 28.08 26.13 4.96
C GLY A 107 27.47 25.39 3.75
N VAL A 108 27.64 24.07 3.64
CA VAL A 108 27.01 23.28 2.61
C VAL A 108 25.49 23.20 2.88
N THR A 109 24.70 23.51 1.86
CA THR A 109 23.22 23.40 1.93
C THR A 109 22.81 21.95 1.80
N LEU A 110 22.06 21.46 2.78
CA LEU A 110 21.49 20.12 2.83
C LEU A 110 19.97 20.18 2.88
N LYS A 111 19.30 19.17 2.32
CA LYS A 111 17.84 19.04 2.38
C LYS A 111 17.45 18.38 3.71
N ALA A 112 16.38 18.86 4.33
CA ALA A 112 15.74 18.21 5.46
C ALA A 112 14.40 17.61 5.02
N TYR A 113 14.15 16.38 5.39
CA TYR A 113 12.84 15.75 5.28
C TYR A 113 12.27 15.63 6.70
N PRO A 114 11.26 16.44 7.08
CA PRO A 114 10.75 16.46 8.45
C PRO A 114 10.01 15.17 8.79
N ALA A 115 9.91 14.86 10.09
CA ALA A 115 9.04 13.80 10.57
C ALA A 115 7.57 14.16 10.32
N ILE A 116 6.79 13.16 9.91
CA ILE A 116 5.35 13.31 9.68
C ILE A 116 4.62 13.07 11.00
N ALA A 117 3.59 13.88 11.26
CA ALA A 117 2.58 13.59 12.25
C ALA A 117 1.20 13.73 11.59
N PHE A 118 0.38 12.70 11.70
CA PHE A 118 -0.97 12.75 11.18
C PHE A 118 -1.86 13.60 12.06
N GLN A 119 -2.64 14.48 11.43
CA GLN A 119 -3.58 15.37 12.10
C GLN A 119 -4.96 15.25 11.44
N VAL A 120 -6.01 15.43 12.23
CA VAL A 120 -7.38 15.50 11.69
C VAL A 120 -7.61 16.90 11.14
N GLN A 121 -7.92 16.98 9.85
CA GLN A 121 -8.47 18.18 9.26
C GLN A 121 -9.98 18.01 9.09
N ILE A 122 -10.76 18.88 9.71
CA ILE A 122 -12.22 18.89 9.55
C ILE A 122 -12.52 19.43 8.15
N LYS A 123 -12.97 18.53 7.25
CA LYS A 123 -13.58 18.87 5.96
C LYS A 123 -15.08 18.67 6.08
N GLY A 124 -15.86 19.32 5.21
CA GLY A 124 -17.31 19.10 5.14
C GLY A 124 -17.61 17.60 4.95
N ALA A 125 -18.58 17.07 5.70
CA ALA A 125 -18.97 15.68 5.64
C ALA A 125 -19.62 15.39 4.28
N SER A 126 -19.08 14.42 3.53
CA SER A 126 -19.74 13.84 2.35
C SER A 126 -20.17 12.42 2.67
N VAL A 127 -21.41 12.09 2.33
CA VAL A 127 -21.98 10.74 2.55
C VAL A 127 -21.17 9.72 1.77
N MET A 128 -21.02 8.54 2.36
CA MET A 128 -20.37 7.39 1.77
C MET A 128 -21.29 6.18 1.96
N ASP A 129 -21.78 5.63 0.87
CA ASP A 129 -22.64 4.44 0.93
C ASP A 129 -21.79 3.18 1.04
N TYR A 130 -22.13 2.33 1.99
CA TYR A 130 -21.52 1.02 2.16
C TYR A 130 -22.53 -0.01 2.63
N LYS A 131 -22.22 -1.29 2.38
CA LYS A 131 -22.95 -2.44 2.92
C LYS A 131 -21.95 -3.40 3.57
N LEU A 132 -22.40 -4.12 4.60
CA LEU A 132 -21.64 -5.24 5.16
C LEU A 132 -22.14 -6.53 4.50
N VAL A 133 -21.20 -7.36 4.07
CA VAL A 133 -21.47 -8.63 3.40
C VAL A 133 -20.66 -9.72 4.07
N ASP A 134 -21.34 -10.67 4.71
CA ASP A 134 -20.73 -11.93 5.13
C ASP A 134 -20.72 -12.88 3.94
N LYS A 135 -19.55 -13.42 3.62
CA LYS A 135 -19.39 -14.28 2.47
C LYS A 135 -18.57 -15.51 2.84
N GLU A 136 -19.06 -16.66 2.43
CA GLU A 136 -18.34 -17.91 2.49
C GLU A 136 -17.11 -17.88 1.57
N ALA A 137 -16.19 -18.82 1.79
CA ALA A 137 -15.02 -18.94 0.93
C ALA A 137 -15.45 -19.16 -0.53
N PHE A 138 -14.83 -18.44 -1.45
CA PHE A 138 -15.10 -18.55 -2.87
C PHE A 138 -13.80 -18.61 -3.68
N ARG A 139 -13.90 -19.17 -4.87
CA ARG A 139 -12.76 -19.38 -5.73
C ARG A 139 -12.69 -18.31 -6.82
N ILE A 140 -11.47 -17.85 -7.08
CA ILE A 140 -11.16 -17.00 -8.24
C ILE A 140 -10.15 -17.73 -9.13
N VAL A 141 -10.19 -17.42 -10.43
CA VAL A 141 -9.22 -17.91 -11.43
C VAL A 141 -8.77 -16.73 -12.27
N GLY A 142 -7.46 -16.57 -12.46
CA GLY A 142 -6.94 -15.45 -13.23
C GLY A 142 -5.44 -15.41 -13.38
N TYR A 143 -4.97 -14.28 -13.85
CA TYR A 143 -3.55 -13.98 -14.00
C TYR A 143 -3.00 -13.42 -12.71
N LYS A 144 -1.78 -13.80 -12.34
CA LYS A 144 -1.12 -13.41 -11.11
C LYS A 144 0.12 -12.56 -11.39
N LEU A 145 0.27 -11.49 -10.64
CA LEU A 145 1.45 -10.63 -10.60
C LEU A 145 2.03 -10.63 -9.18
N PRO A 146 3.16 -11.29 -8.93
CA PRO A 146 3.92 -11.05 -7.71
C PRO A 146 4.49 -9.63 -7.70
N THR A 147 4.19 -8.84 -6.68
CA THR A 147 4.61 -7.44 -6.57
C THR A 147 4.96 -7.06 -5.13
N SER A 148 5.31 -5.80 -4.89
CA SER A 148 5.65 -5.32 -3.54
C SER A 148 5.27 -3.87 -3.33
N MET A 149 5.11 -3.47 -2.05
CA MET A 149 4.96 -2.08 -1.64
C MET A 149 6.30 -1.33 -1.63
N GLU A 150 7.42 -2.05 -1.73
CA GLU A 150 8.76 -1.49 -1.70
C GLU A 150 8.95 -0.47 -2.84
N ASN A 151 9.43 0.73 -2.49
CA ASN A 151 9.60 1.87 -3.40
C ASN A 151 8.35 2.22 -4.24
N GLY A 152 7.16 1.78 -3.82
CA GLY A 152 5.92 1.99 -4.56
C GLY A 152 5.80 1.16 -5.85
N ASN A 153 6.55 0.06 -5.98
CA ASN A 153 6.58 -0.78 -7.19
C ASN A 153 5.18 -1.18 -7.65
N CYS A 154 4.30 -1.58 -6.74
CA CYS A 154 2.93 -2.00 -7.07
C CYS A 154 2.14 -0.89 -7.79
N TYR A 155 2.36 0.40 -7.47
CA TYR A 155 1.64 1.52 -8.11
C TYR A 155 2.00 1.70 -9.58
N ALA A 156 3.18 1.25 -10.00
CA ALA A 156 3.58 1.25 -11.41
C ALA A 156 3.24 -0.09 -12.09
N GLN A 157 3.48 -1.22 -11.40
CA GLN A 157 3.35 -2.55 -11.97
C GLN A 157 1.89 -2.98 -12.17
N ILE A 158 0.99 -2.67 -11.24
CA ILE A 158 -0.42 -3.07 -11.35
C ILE A 158 -1.12 -2.42 -12.57
N PRO A 159 -1.03 -1.10 -12.82
CA PRO A 159 -1.58 -0.52 -14.04
C PRO A 159 -0.98 -1.09 -15.33
N GLN A 160 0.34 -1.34 -15.34
CA GLN A 160 1.01 -1.98 -16.46
C GLN A 160 0.46 -3.38 -16.70
N PHE A 161 0.29 -4.17 -15.64
CA PHE A 161 -0.25 -5.53 -15.71
C PHE A 161 -1.69 -5.57 -16.27
N TRP A 162 -2.55 -4.62 -15.86
CA TRP A 162 -3.87 -4.45 -16.45
C TRP A 162 -3.79 -4.17 -17.95
N ASN A 163 -2.92 -3.26 -18.37
CA ASN A 163 -2.73 -2.91 -19.79
C ASN A 163 -2.19 -4.08 -20.60
N GLU A 164 -1.22 -4.83 -20.08
CA GLU A 164 -0.67 -6.02 -20.74
C GLU A 164 -1.70 -7.14 -20.84
N THR A 165 -2.48 -7.39 -19.77
CA THR A 165 -3.54 -8.40 -19.78
C THR A 165 -4.65 -8.04 -20.77
N ALA A 166 -5.02 -6.76 -20.88
CA ALA A 166 -6.00 -6.30 -21.84
C ALA A 166 -5.50 -6.44 -23.28
N SER A 167 -4.29 -5.96 -23.57
CA SER A 167 -3.72 -5.96 -24.94
C SER A 167 -3.39 -7.37 -25.45
N SER A 168 -3.09 -8.31 -24.56
CA SER A 168 -2.89 -9.73 -24.91
C SER A 168 -4.19 -10.53 -25.11
N GLY A 169 -5.36 -9.90 -24.92
CA GLY A 169 -6.65 -10.58 -24.95
C GLY A 169 -7.00 -11.37 -23.67
N GLY A 170 -6.21 -11.20 -22.60
CA GLY A 170 -6.42 -11.87 -21.32
C GLY A 170 -7.76 -11.53 -20.69
N ILE A 171 -8.18 -10.27 -20.74
CA ILE A 171 -9.49 -9.82 -20.24
C ILE A 171 -10.64 -10.53 -20.96
N ALA A 172 -10.57 -10.65 -22.28
CA ALA A 172 -11.58 -11.35 -23.08
C ALA A 172 -11.66 -12.86 -22.75
N ARG A 173 -10.55 -13.46 -22.30
CA ARG A 173 -10.53 -14.88 -21.83
C ARG A 173 -11.13 -15.03 -20.43
N LEU A 174 -11.06 -14.01 -19.58
CA LEU A 174 -11.63 -14.02 -18.23
C LEU A 174 -13.13 -13.81 -18.22
N GLY A 175 -13.67 -12.96 -19.10
CA GLY A 175 -15.10 -12.64 -19.14
C GLY A 175 -16.03 -13.86 -19.12
N PRO A 176 -15.85 -14.90 -19.99
CA PRO A 176 -16.68 -16.10 -19.99
C PRO A 176 -16.55 -16.98 -18.75
N LEU A 177 -15.52 -16.78 -17.91
CA LEU A 177 -15.35 -17.52 -16.67
C LEU A 177 -16.18 -16.95 -15.52
N ILE A 178 -16.69 -15.72 -15.62
CA ILE A 178 -17.41 -15.07 -14.52
C ILE A 178 -18.75 -15.77 -14.33
N ASP A 179 -18.84 -16.68 -13.34
CA ASP A 179 -20.04 -17.39 -12.95
C ASP A 179 -20.34 -17.30 -11.43
N GLY A 180 -19.48 -16.61 -10.70
CA GLY A 180 -19.54 -16.44 -9.24
C GLY A 180 -19.92 -15.03 -8.78
N ASP A 181 -19.88 -14.85 -7.46
CA ASP A 181 -20.10 -13.57 -6.79
C ASP A 181 -18.91 -13.27 -5.85
N PRO A 182 -18.34 -12.03 -5.82
CA PRO A 182 -18.84 -10.80 -6.47
C PRO A 182 -18.81 -10.90 -8.00
N HIS A 183 -19.90 -10.51 -8.65
CA HIS A 183 -19.97 -10.53 -10.10
C HIS A 183 -19.06 -9.46 -10.70
N GLY A 184 -18.36 -9.79 -11.79
CA GLY A 184 -17.47 -8.85 -12.49
C GLY A 184 -16.02 -9.32 -12.56
N MET A 185 -15.18 -8.49 -13.22
CA MET A 185 -13.73 -8.68 -13.21
C MET A 185 -13.19 -8.21 -11.86
N LEU A 186 -12.29 -8.99 -11.27
CA LEU A 186 -11.75 -8.70 -9.95
C LEU A 186 -10.27 -8.33 -10.02
N GLY A 187 -9.90 -7.25 -9.30
CA GLY A 187 -8.53 -6.99 -8.86
C GLY A 187 -8.39 -7.45 -7.40
N VAL A 188 -7.55 -8.42 -7.11
CA VAL A 188 -7.47 -9.02 -5.78
C VAL A 188 -6.04 -8.95 -5.24
N SER A 189 -5.86 -8.29 -4.10
CA SER A 189 -4.58 -8.17 -3.41
C SER A 189 -4.46 -9.23 -2.31
N VAL A 190 -3.67 -10.26 -2.55
CA VAL A 190 -3.45 -11.37 -1.63
C VAL A 190 -2.12 -11.18 -0.90
N CYS A 191 -2.19 -10.88 0.39
CA CYS A 191 -1.00 -10.71 1.21
C CYS A 191 -0.39 -12.06 1.56
N CYS A 192 0.93 -12.18 1.38
CA CYS A 192 1.72 -13.33 1.85
C CYS A 192 2.25 -13.00 3.25
N GLU A 193 1.81 -13.73 4.26
CA GLU A 193 2.35 -13.62 5.63
C GLU A 193 3.60 -14.51 5.78
N PRO A 194 4.62 -14.11 6.59
CA PRO A 194 4.74 -12.82 7.27
C PRO A 194 5.26 -11.72 6.33
N MET A 195 4.69 -10.51 6.46
CA MET A 195 5.13 -9.34 5.70
C MET A 195 6.49 -8.84 6.23
N THR A 196 7.53 -9.03 5.45
CA THR A 196 8.87 -8.48 5.69
C THR A 196 8.98 -7.02 5.19
N GLU A 197 10.15 -6.38 5.36
CA GLU A 197 10.43 -5.05 4.79
C GLU A 197 10.16 -4.96 3.28
N THR A 198 10.29 -6.08 2.56
CA THR A 198 10.02 -6.15 1.11
C THR A 198 8.54 -6.15 0.78
N SER A 199 7.66 -6.38 1.77
CA SER A 199 6.20 -6.26 1.66
C SER A 199 5.64 -6.82 0.34
N ARG A 200 6.01 -8.07 0.03
CA ARG A 200 5.56 -8.77 -1.18
C ARG A 200 4.13 -9.25 -1.03
N PHE A 201 3.37 -9.17 -2.10
CA PHE A 201 2.04 -9.72 -2.20
C PHE A 201 1.74 -10.15 -3.64
N ASP A 202 0.75 -11.00 -3.81
CA ASP A 202 0.28 -11.42 -5.12
C ASP A 202 -0.95 -10.57 -5.50
N TYR A 203 -0.90 -9.94 -6.67
CA TYR A 203 -2.05 -9.27 -7.25
C TYR A 203 -2.65 -10.12 -8.36
N TYR A 204 -3.97 -10.32 -8.32
CA TYR A 204 -4.70 -11.08 -9.35
C TYR A 204 -5.60 -10.17 -10.15
N ILE A 205 -5.62 -10.38 -11.48
CA ILE A 205 -6.72 -9.99 -12.35
C ILE A 205 -7.49 -11.27 -12.62
N ALA A 206 -8.69 -11.41 -12.08
CA ALA A 206 -9.36 -12.70 -11.99
C ALA A 206 -10.87 -12.62 -12.19
N ALA A 207 -11.46 -13.77 -12.48
CA ALA A 207 -12.89 -14.02 -12.48
C ALA A 207 -13.27 -14.88 -11.26
N PRO A 208 -14.38 -14.58 -10.55
CA PRO A 208 -14.95 -15.50 -9.58
C PRO A 208 -15.64 -16.63 -10.33
N THR A 209 -15.16 -17.87 -10.12
CA THR A 209 -15.61 -18.99 -10.95
C THR A 209 -15.42 -20.36 -10.31
N SER A 210 -16.35 -21.27 -10.63
CA SER A 210 -16.24 -22.70 -10.36
C SER A 210 -15.63 -23.50 -11.51
N GLN A 211 -15.43 -22.90 -12.68
CA GLN A 211 -14.95 -23.56 -13.89
C GLN A 211 -13.49 -24.03 -13.75
N PRO A 212 -13.04 -25.00 -14.59
CA PRO A 212 -11.64 -25.42 -14.63
C PRO A 212 -10.67 -24.26 -14.89
N VAL A 213 -9.43 -24.37 -14.39
CA VAL A 213 -8.39 -23.37 -14.59
C VAL A 213 -7.86 -23.45 -16.02
N PRO A 214 -7.99 -22.42 -16.86
CA PRO A 214 -7.38 -22.41 -18.19
C PRO A 214 -5.86 -22.34 -18.11
N GLU A 215 -5.20 -22.77 -19.18
CA GLU A 215 -3.75 -22.67 -19.31
C GLU A 215 -3.26 -21.22 -19.17
N GLY A 216 -2.21 -21.03 -18.36
CA GLY A 216 -1.60 -19.72 -18.08
C GLY A 216 -2.33 -18.89 -17.00
N MET A 217 -3.34 -19.47 -16.35
CA MET A 217 -4.02 -18.87 -15.21
C MET A 217 -3.77 -19.67 -13.93
N GLU A 218 -4.01 -19.06 -12.78
CA GLU A 218 -3.92 -19.69 -11.46
C GLU A 218 -5.25 -19.54 -10.72
N ALA A 219 -5.54 -20.49 -9.82
CA ALA A 219 -6.68 -20.41 -8.93
C ALA A 219 -6.23 -19.96 -7.54
N PHE A 220 -7.07 -19.17 -6.89
CA PHE A 220 -6.93 -18.83 -5.48
C PHE A 220 -8.29 -18.96 -4.79
N THR A 221 -8.29 -19.44 -3.55
CA THR A 221 -9.52 -19.49 -2.72
C THR A 221 -9.49 -18.31 -1.76
N VAL A 222 -10.38 -17.36 -1.98
CA VAL A 222 -10.62 -16.24 -1.05
C VAL A 222 -11.29 -16.82 0.19
N PRO A 223 -10.73 -16.62 1.41
CA PRO A 223 -11.30 -17.17 2.63
C PRO A 223 -12.66 -16.55 2.97
N ALA A 224 -13.46 -17.25 3.76
CA ALA A 224 -14.68 -16.68 4.33
C ALA A 224 -14.36 -15.48 5.23
N ALA A 225 -15.07 -14.39 5.06
CA ALA A 225 -14.91 -13.17 5.84
C ALA A 225 -16.15 -12.28 5.80
N THR A 226 -16.13 -11.21 6.59
CA THR A 226 -17.05 -10.07 6.46
C THR A 226 -16.34 -8.96 5.69
N TRP A 227 -16.97 -8.42 4.67
CA TRP A 227 -16.48 -7.26 3.92
C TRP A 227 -17.38 -6.05 4.10
N ALA A 228 -16.76 -4.88 4.25
CA ALA A 228 -17.39 -3.60 3.99
C ALA A 228 -17.24 -3.29 2.50
N VAL A 229 -18.36 -3.19 1.80
CA VAL A 229 -18.41 -3.00 0.35
C VAL A 229 -18.85 -1.59 0.03
N PHE A 230 -18.02 -0.85 -0.70
CA PHE A 230 -18.25 0.54 -1.08
C PHE A 230 -18.46 0.64 -2.58
N THR A 231 -19.53 1.31 -2.99
CA THR A 231 -19.78 1.59 -4.40
C THR A 231 -19.00 2.82 -4.84
N CYS A 232 -18.26 2.69 -5.92
CA CYS A 232 -17.55 3.78 -6.58
C CYS A 232 -18.28 4.12 -7.89
N VAL A 233 -18.41 5.41 -8.19
CA VAL A 233 -18.94 5.90 -9.46
C VAL A 233 -17.99 6.93 -10.03
N GLY A 234 -17.55 6.73 -11.27
CA GLY A 234 -16.65 7.63 -11.96
C GLY A 234 -15.57 6.93 -12.77
N PRO A 235 -14.78 7.69 -13.53
CA PRO A 235 -13.75 7.14 -14.40
C PRO A 235 -12.62 6.49 -13.61
N MET A 236 -12.12 5.38 -14.14
CA MET A 236 -11.04 4.59 -13.56
C MET A 236 -9.66 5.11 -14.00
N PRO A 237 -8.63 5.05 -13.16
CA PRO A 237 -8.60 4.51 -11.79
C PRO A 237 -8.98 5.52 -10.70
N GLY A 238 -9.25 6.78 -11.04
CA GLY A 238 -9.41 7.88 -10.10
C GLY A 238 -10.50 7.65 -9.06
N ALA A 239 -11.68 7.14 -9.49
CA ALA A 239 -12.80 6.90 -8.58
C ALA A 239 -12.47 5.89 -7.48
N ILE A 240 -11.78 4.80 -7.82
CA ILE A 240 -11.34 3.79 -6.84
C ILE A 240 -10.28 4.37 -5.89
N GLN A 241 -9.27 5.06 -6.42
CA GLN A 241 -8.20 5.63 -5.61
C GLN A 241 -8.72 6.65 -4.58
N GLU A 242 -9.64 7.53 -5.00
CA GLU A 242 -10.29 8.48 -4.09
C GLU A 242 -11.12 7.76 -3.03
N MET A 243 -11.90 6.74 -3.41
CA MET A 243 -12.69 5.98 -2.46
C MET A 243 -11.80 5.21 -1.47
N GLN A 244 -10.71 4.60 -1.92
CA GLN A 244 -9.74 3.93 -1.04
C GLN A 244 -9.15 4.91 -0.01
N LYS A 245 -8.79 6.13 -0.45
CA LYS A 245 -8.31 7.19 0.44
C LYS A 245 -9.38 7.54 1.48
N ARG A 246 -10.62 7.74 1.08
CA ARG A 246 -11.73 8.06 1.95
C ARG A 246 -12.06 6.93 2.94
N ILE A 247 -12.04 5.68 2.49
CA ILE A 247 -12.22 4.51 3.37
C ILE A 247 -11.16 4.53 4.48
N ALA A 248 -9.89 4.71 4.11
CA ALA A 248 -8.78 4.69 5.06
C ALA A 248 -8.78 5.88 6.03
N THR A 249 -9.20 7.07 5.56
CA THR A 249 -9.06 8.32 6.33
C THR A 249 -10.35 8.80 7.00
N GLU A 250 -11.53 8.42 6.47
CA GLU A 250 -12.82 8.92 6.94
C GLU A 250 -13.66 7.81 7.58
N TRP A 251 -13.83 6.67 6.87
CA TRP A 251 -14.75 5.61 7.31
C TRP A 251 -14.13 4.69 8.36
N LEU A 252 -13.01 4.05 8.08
CA LEU A 252 -12.40 3.05 8.96
C LEU A 252 -12.10 3.61 10.38
N PRO A 253 -11.59 4.85 10.53
CA PRO A 253 -11.35 5.44 11.83
C PRO A 253 -12.59 5.56 12.72
N THR A 254 -13.76 5.75 12.12
CA THR A 254 -15.03 6.07 12.80
C THR A 254 -16.06 4.94 12.76
N SER A 255 -15.81 3.89 11.97
CA SER A 255 -16.79 2.84 11.67
C SER A 255 -17.05 1.83 12.80
N GLY A 256 -16.16 1.73 13.80
CA GLY A 256 -16.19 0.63 14.77
C GLY A 256 -15.63 -0.69 14.24
N TYR A 257 -15.00 -0.67 13.06
CA TYR A 257 -14.35 -1.82 12.43
C TYR A 257 -12.84 -1.64 12.33
N GLU A 258 -12.13 -2.76 12.20
CA GLU A 258 -10.70 -2.86 11.89
C GLU A 258 -10.53 -3.73 10.64
N PHE A 259 -9.37 -3.68 9.99
CA PHE A 259 -9.07 -4.57 8.86
C PHE A 259 -9.12 -6.04 9.30
N GLY A 260 -9.84 -6.84 8.53
CA GLY A 260 -9.85 -8.29 8.65
C GLY A 260 -8.65 -8.95 7.94
N ASN A 261 -8.48 -10.25 8.15
CA ASN A 261 -7.40 -11.04 7.54
C ASN A 261 -7.91 -11.77 6.29
N ALA A 262 -8.33 -11.02 5.27
CA ALA A 262 -8.70 -11.53 3.96
C ALA A 262 -8.20 -10.57 2.90
N PRO A 263 -8.17 -10.94 1.60
CA PRO A 263 -7.75 -10.07 0.52
C PRO A 263 -8.66 -8.85 0.36
N ASP A 264 -8.07 -7.70 -0.01
CA ASP A 264 -8.82 -6.58 -0.57
C ASP A 264 -9.23 -6.92 -2.00
N ILE A 265 -10.47 -6.56 -2.37
CA ILE A 265 -11.01 -6.85 -3.69
C ILE A 265 -11.57 -5.56 -4.30
N GLU A 266 -11.26 -5.35 -5.57
CA GLU A 266 -11.85 -4.36 -6.44
C GLU A 266 -12.68 -5.10 -7.48
N ALA A 267 -13.97 -4.80 -7.57
CA ALA A 267 -14.87 -5.42 -8.56
C ALA A 267 -15.25 -4.41 -9.64
N TYR A 268 -15.02 -4.79 -10.89
CA TYR A 268 -15.22 -3.97 -12.08
C TYR A 268 -16.35 -4.56 -12.92
N PHE A 269 -17.39 -3.77 -13.18
CA PHE A 269 -18.61 -4.24 -13.85
C PHE A 269 -18.70 -3.81 -15.31
N ASP A 270 -17.97 -2.77 -15.70
CA ASP A 270 -17.94 -2.22 -17.05
C ASP A 270 -16.59 -2.50 -17.73
N GLU A 271 -16.64 -2.81 -19.04
CA GLU A 271 -15.44 -3.00 -19.86
C GLU A 271 -14.75 -1.66 -20.19
N ASP A 272 -15.52 -0.57 -20.31
CA ASP A 272 -15.02 0.77 -20.60
C ASP A 272 -14.93 1.61 -19.32
N GLY A 273 -13.80 1.54 -18.66
CA GLY A 273 -13.50 2.27 -17.42
C GLY A 273 -13.39 3.80 -17.58
N THR A 274 -13.50 4.36 -18.77
CA THR A 274 -13.30 5.82 -19.03
C THR A 274 -14.57 6.65 -18.87
N LYS A 275 -15.74 6.01 -18.84
CA LYS A 275 -17.03 6.71 -18.75
C LYS A 275 -17.21 7.40 -17.38
N PRO A 276 -17.94 8.52 -17.32
CA PRO A 276 -18.15 9.27 -16.08
C PRO A 276 -19.05 8.56 -15.06
N ASP A 277 -19.83 7.59 -15.49
CA ASP A 277 -20.81 6.83 -14.71
C ASP A 277 -20.44 5.35 -14.49
N VAL A 278 -19.18 5.00 -14.78
CA VAL A 278 -18.63 3.66 -14.51
C VAL A 278 -18.84 3.29 -13.04
N ARG A 279 -19.37 2.10 -12.82
CA ARG A 279 -19.55 1.54 -11.48
C ARG A 279 -18.51 0.49 -11.19
N SER A 280 -18.00 0.55 -9.97
CA SER A 280 -17.10 -0.45 -9.40
C SER A 280 -17.35 -0.57 -7.91
N GLU A 281 -16.86 -1.61 -7.29
CA GLU A 281 -16.94 -1.79 -5.84
C GLU A 281 -15.54 -2.02 -5.25
N ILE A 282 -15.33 -1.50 -4.04
CA ILE A 282 -14.19 -1.85 -3.19
C ILE A 282 -14.71 -2.68 -2.03
N TRP A 283 -14.15 -3.87 -1.88
CA TRP A 283 -14.45 -4.81 -0.81
C TRP A 283 -13.29 -4.83 0.17
N VAL A 284 -13.47 -4.25 1.35
CA VAL A 284 -12.48 -4.21 2.42
C VAL A 284 -12.85 -5.24 3.47
N PRO A 285 -11.97 -6.23 3.75
CA PRO A 285 -12.24 -7.20 4.79
C PRO A 285 -12.22 -6.51 6.16
N VAL A 286 -13.22 -6.79 7.00
CA VAL A 286 -13.38 -6.11 8.29
C VAL A 286 -13.73 -7.07 9.42
N VAL A 287 -13.30 -6.69 10.62
CA VAL A 287 -13.72 -7.30 11.89
C VAL A 287 -14.18 -6.18 12.83
N LYS A 288 -15.13 -6.49 13.73
CA LYS A 288 -15.56 -5.51 14.74
C LYS A 288 -14.40 -5.21 15.69
N LYS A 289 -14.22 -3.95 16.03
CA LYS A 289 -13.32 -3.55 17.12
C LYS A 289 -13.78 -4.17 18.43
N ALA A 290 -12.82 -4.73 19.17
CA ALA A 290 -13.08 -5.28 20.50
C ALA A 290 -13.41 -4.18 21.53
#